data_abd08c394f1ff6f9b457c71cb5477edf
#
_entry.id   abd08c394f1ff6f9b457c71cb5477edf
#
_cell.length_a   1.000
_cell.length_b   1.000
_cell.length_c   1.000
_cell.angle_alpha   90.00
_cell.angle_beta   90.00
_cell.angle_gamma   90.00
#
_symmetry.space_group_name_H-M   'P 1'
#
loop_
_entity.id
_entity.type
_entity.pdbx_description
1 polymer ?
#
loop_
_entity_poly.entity_id
_entity_poly.type
_entity_poly.pdbx_seq_one_letter_code
_entity_poly.pdbx_strand_id
1 'polypeptide(L)'
;DASCLVGSEMCIRDSTLLGKIPTPKILIEAMQVVRPTIICCVPLILEKVYRKQVLPLLEKGPMSIAMKIPLLNTALRSVIRKKMMESFGGEVNIFIVGGAPMNMETEAFLMSIKFPITIGYGMTECAPLISFTPDNEFKAGSCGRFLSEFIQVKIDSPDPEHVAGEILVHGEHVMMGYYKNEEETRKVLDEKGWLHTGDIATMDPDGTLYIRGRSKTMILTGSGQNIYPEEIEDKLNNMYMVQESLVLEHNGRLTALVVPDFEQAELEGIDKEELPRIMENNLKELNKLLASYEQVASITVYPTEFEKTPKRSIKRYLYNTALLEK
;
A
#
# COMPACT_ATOMS: atom_id res chain seq x y z
N ASP A 1 15.48 15.49 5.48
CA ASP A 1 14.66 14.73 4.53
C ASP A 1 14.67 13.25 4.87
N ALA A 2 13.73 12.84 5.71
CA ALA A 2 13.62 11.44 6.15
C ALA A 2 13.23 10.47 5.01
N SER A 3 12.81 10.97 3.85
CA SER A 3 12.57 10.17 2.64
C SER A 3 13.83 9.57 2.04
N CYS A 4 15.00 10.03 2.45
CA CYS A 4 16.30 9.58 1.99
C CYS A 4 16.90 8.43 2.81
N LEU A 5 16.37 8.14 4.00
CA LEU A 5 16.95 7.14 4.91
C LEU A 5 16.50 5.71 4.62
N VAL A 6 15.56 5.50 3.71
CA VAL A 6 15.08 4.17 3.36
C VAL A 6 15.95 3.63 2.23
N GLY A 7 16.91 2.79 2.56
CA GLY A 7 17.64 1.87 1.66
C GLY A 7 18.33 2.44 0.42
N SER A 8 17.79 3.51 -0.13
CA SER A 8 18.32 4.16 -1.31
C SER A 8 19.61 4.94 -1.02
N GLU A 9 19.80 5.48 0.18
CA GLU A 9 21.03 6.24 0.49
C GLU A 9 22.27 5.35 0.67
N MET A 10 22.13 4.16 1.21
CA MET A 10 23.27 3.25 1.30
C MET A 10 23.73 2.80 -0.10
N CYS A 11 22.79 2.58 -1.02
CA CYS A 11 23.13 2.29 -2.41
C CYS A 11 23.60 3.52 -3.18
N ILE A 12 23.17 4.73 -2.81
CA ILE A 12 23.53 5.99 -3.45
C ILE A 12 24.91 6.48 -2.97
N ARG A 13 25.30 6.22 -1.74
CA ARG A 13 26.60 6.66 -1.20
C ARG A 13 27.79 6.01 -1.88
N ASP A 14 27.66 4.79 -2.34
CA ASP A 14 28.75 4.04 -2.96
C ASP A 14 28.69 4.03 -4.49
N SER A 15 27.61 4.49 -5.09
CA SER A 15 27.50 4.56 -6.53
C SER A 15 27.15 5.97 -7.01
N THR A 16 28.08 6.58 -7.74
CA THR A 16 27.90 7.78 -8.56
C THR A 16 26.88 7.60 -9.70
N LEU A 17 26.13 6.48 -9.73
CA LEU A 17 25.15 6.13 -10.76
C LEU A 17 23.93 7.05 -10.76
N LEU A 18 23.68 7.83 -9.72
CA LEU A 18 22.49 8.66 -9.58
C LEU A 18 22.77 10.16 -9.63
N GLY A 19 23.61 10.61 -10.55
CA GLY A 19 23.65 12.03 -10.94
C GLY A 19 22.37 12.53 -11.62
N LYS A 20 21.29 11.71 -11.64
CA LYS A 20 19.98 12.02 -12.25
C LYS A 20 18.85 11.68 -11.27
N ILE A 21 17.75 12.40 -11.39
CA ILE A 21 16.51 12.07 -10.65
C ILE A 21 16.13 10.61 -10.91
N PRO A 22 15.99 9.76 -9.87
CA PRO A 22 15.74 8.35 -10.02
C PRO A 22 14.35 8.09 -10.61
N THR A 23 14.30 7.78 -11.90
CA THR A 23 13.11 7.20 -12.53
C THR A 23 13.12 5.68 -12.32
N PRO A 24 11.97 4.98 -12.40
CA PRO A 24 11.92 3.53 -12.28
C PRO A 24 12.88 2.81 -13.24
N LYS A 25 13.07 3.33 -14.44
CA LYS A 25 14.01 2.78 -15.43
C LYS A 25 15.46 2.90 -14.96
N ILE A 26 15.86 4.09 -14.48
CA ILE A 26 17.22 4.34 -13.98
C ILE A 26 17.50 3.48 -12.75
N LEU A 27 16.51 3.30 -11.86
CA LEU A 27 16.65 2.43 -10.69
C LEU A 27 16.88 0.96 -11.09
N ILE A 28 16.12 0.43 -12.04
CA ILE A 28 16.30 -0.94 -12.52
C ILE A 28 17.69 -1.11 -13.18
N GLU A 29 18.10 -0.15 -14.03
CA GLU A 29 19.44 -0.17 -14.64
C GLU A 29 20.56 -0.13 -13.58
N ALA A 30 20.39 0.69 -12.53
CA ALA A 30 21.35 0.75 -11.42
C ALA A 30 21.39 -0.56 -10.64
N MET A 31 20.25 -1.20 -10.37
CA MET A 31 20.18 -2.48 -9.68
C MET A 31 20.87 -3.61 -10.44
N GLN A 32 20.85 -3.59 -11.79
CA GLN A 32 21.59 -4.53 -12.62
C GLN A 32 23.13 -4.43 -12.42
N VAL A 33 23.62 -3.22 -12.16
CA VAL A 33 25.05 -2.95 -11.95
C VAL A 33 25.47 -3.24 -10.51
N VAL A 34 24.67 -2.74 -9.54
CA VAL A 34 24.98 -2.86 -8.10
C VAL A 34 24.72 -4.26 -7.56
N ARG A 35 23.72 -4.97 -8.10
CA ARG A 35 23.28 -6.31 -7.68
C ARG A 35 23.04 -6.37 -6.17
N PRO A 36 22.09 -5.58 -5.64
CA PRO A 36 21.85 -5.48 -4.21
C PRO A 36 21.36 -6.81 -3.63
N THR A 37 21.68 -7.06 -2.37
CA THR A 37 21.21 -8.25 -1.62
C THR A 37 19.99 -7.94 -0.75
N ILE A 38 19.77 -6.68 -0.39
CA ILE A 38 18.62 -6.19 0.36
C ILE A 38 18.09 -4.95 -0.36
N ILE A 39 16.78 -4.91 -0.59
CA ILE A 39 16.11 -3.75 -1.17
C ILE A 39 15.01 -3.29 -0.22
N CYS A 40 15.15 -2.04 0.30
CA CYS A 40 14.06 -1.36 0.99
C CYS A 40 13.33 -0.47 -0.02
N CYS A 41 12.05 -0.66 -0.18
CA CYS A 41 11.28 0.09 -1.18
C CYS A 41 9.83 0.37 -0.74
N VAL A 42 9.20 1.29 -1.46
CA VAL A 42 7.76 1.51 -1.37
C VAL A 42 7.00 0.49 -2.26
N PRO A 43 5.75 0.13 -1.91
CA PRO A 43 4.95 -0.85 -2.66
C PRO A 43 4.88 -0.57 -4.17
N LEU A 44 4.72 0.69 -4.53
CA LEU A 44 4.55 1.15 -5.91
C LEU A 44 5.59 0.57 -6.90
N ILE A 45 6.81 0.29 -6.44
CA ILE A 45 7.86 -0.27 -7.32
C ILE A 45 7.49 -1.69 -7.75
N LEU A 46 7.14 -2.54 -6.79
CA LEU A 46 6.75 -3.93 -7.04
C LEU A 46 5.38 -4.01 -7.77
N GLU A 47 4.44 -3.16 -7.38
CA GLU A 47 3.13 -3.06 -8.02
C GLU A 47 3.24 -2.68 -9.51
N LYS A 48 4.11 -1.72 -9.85
CA LYS A 48 4.35 -1.36 -11.26
C LYS A 48 4.99 -2.51 -12.04
N VAL A 49 5.93 -3.24 -11.45
CA VAL A 49 6.52 -4.42 -12.10
C VAL A 49 5.45 -5.48 -12.30
N TYR A 50 4.63 -5.76 -11.29
CA TYR A 50 3.53 -6.71 -11.40
C TYR A 50 2.54 -6.31 -12.50
N ARG A 51 1.98 -5.11 -12.43
CA ARG A 51 0.93 -4.65 -13.37
C ARG A 51 1.43 -4.50 -14.81
N LYS A 52 2.64 -3.95 -15.02
CA LYS A 52 3.15 -3.68 -16.38
C LYS A 52 3.85 -4.88 -17.02
N GLN A 53 4.47 -5.77 -16.26
CA GLN A 53 5.28 -6.86 -16.81
C GLN A 53 4.69 -8.26 -16.59
N VAL A 54 3.95 -8.46 -15.50
CA VAL A 54 3.48 -9.79 -15.12
C VAL A 54 2.00 -9.98 -15.47
N LEU A 55 1.14 -9.08 -15.01
CA LEU A 55 -0.31 -9.21 -15.16
C LEU A 55 -0.75 -9.40 -16.63
N PRO A 56 -0.24 -8.64 -17.61
CA PRO A 56 -0.60 -8.85 -19.02
C PRO A 56 -0.22 -10.23 -19.56
N LEU A 57 0.85 -10.83 -19.02
CA LEU A 57 1.26 -12.19 -19.38
C LEU A 57 0.31 -13.24 -18.78
N LEU A 58 -0.26 -12.98 -17.61
CA LEU A 58 -1.17 -13.90 -16.93
C LEU A 58 -2.59 -13.86 -17.52
N GLU A 59 -3.03 -12.71 -17.98
CA GLU A 59 -4.39 -12.52 -18.50
C GLU A 59 -4.55 -12.89 -19.97
N LYS A 60 -3.52 -12.72 -20.77
CA LYS A 60 -3.60 -12.86 -22.25
C LYS A 60 -2.82 -14.07 -22.76
N GLY A 61 -3.42 -14.80 -23.70
CA GLY A 61 -2.75 -15.82 -24.51
C GLY A 61 -2.57 -17.20 -23.84
N PRO A 62 -1.65 -18.01 -24.37
CA PRO A 62 -1.47 -19.40 -23.93
C PRO A 62 -1.02 -19.52 -22.46
N MET A 63 -0.46 -18.46 -21.88
CA MET A 63 0.01 -18.43 -20.50
C MET A 63 -1.14 -18.43 -19.49
N SER A 64 -2.26 -17.79 -19.80
CA SER A 64 -3.48 -17.83 -18.97
C SER A 64 -4.05 -19.25 -18.85
N ILE A 65 -3.95 -20.02 -19.94
CA ILE A 65 -4.37 -21.44 -19.96
C ILE A 65 -3.38 -22.31 -19.17
N ALA A 66 -2.07 -22.09 -19.35
CA ALA A 66 -1.01 -22.81 -18.66
C ALA A 66 -1.09 -22.63 -17.13
N MET A 67 -1.48 -21.44 -16.65
CA MET A 67 -1.69 -21.16 -15.23
C MET A 67 -2.82 -22.00 -14.58
N LYS A 68 -3.75 -22.53 -15.36
CA LYS A 68 -4.84 -23.39 -14.87
C LYS A 68 -4.41 -24.86 -14.71
N ILE A 69 -3.27 -25.24 -15.25
CA ILE A 69 -2.74 -26.61 -15.21
C ILE A 69 -1.71 -26.71 -14.07
N PRO A 70 -1.91 -27.53 -13.02
CA PRO A 70 -1.10 -27.51 -11.78
C PRO A 70 0.41 -27.64 -12.01
N LEU A 71 0.87 -28.57 -12.84
CA LEU A 71 2.30 -28.77 -13.12
C LEU A 71 2.92 -27.61 -13.89
N LEU A 72 2.21 -27.09 -14.91
CA LEU A 72 2.66 -25.94 -15.70
C LEU A 72 2.65 -24.65 -14.87
N ASN A 73 1.65 -24.49 -14.02
CA ASN A 73 1.55 -23.36 -13.10
C ASN A 73 2.80 -23.26 -12.21
N THR A 74 3.23 -24.36 -11.58
CA THR A 74 4.41 -24.37 -10.70
C THR A 74 5.69 -24.00 -11.47
N ALA A 75 5.90 -24.57 -12.66
CA ALA A 75 7.04 -24.25 -13.50
C ALA A 75 7.02 -22.78 -13.94
N LEU A 76 5.84 -22.27 -14.36
CA LEU A 76 5.67 -20.90 -14.81
C LEU A 76 5.92 -19.88 -13.70
N ARG A 77 5.41 -20.13 -12.49
CA ARG A 77 5.68 -19.31 -11.30
C ARG A 77 7.17 -19.20 -11.02
N SER A 78 7.92 -20.31 -11.13
CA SER A 78 9.38 -20.30 -10.96
C SER A 78 10.09 -19.45 -12.01
N VAL A 79 9.65 -19.52 -13.28
CA VAL A 79 10.19 -18.70 -14.36
C VAL A 79 9.90 -17.22 -14.14
N ILE A 80 8.67 -16.88 -13.75
CA ILE A 80 8.28 -15.49 -13.45
C ILE A 80 9.11 -14.96 -12.28
N ARG A 81 9.19 -15.73 -11.17
CA ARG A 81 10.05 -15.36 -10.04
C ARG A 81 11.47 -15.06 -10.47
N LYS A 82 12.08 -15.96 -11.26
CA LYS A 82 13.46 -15.81 -11.74
C LYS A 82 13.61 -14.51 -12.55
N LYS A 83 12.72 -14.24 -13.51
CA LYS A 83 12.75 -13.02 -14.32
C LYS A 83 12.58 -11.75 -13.49
N MET A 84 11.67 -11.78 -12.50
CA MET A 84 11.52 -10.65 -11.58
C MET A 84 12.79 -10.42 -10.76
N MET A 85 13.39 -11.46 -10.21
CA MET A 85 14.66 -11.36 -9.47
C MET A 85 15.80 -10.82 -10.35
N GLU A 86 15.90 -11.31 -11.59
CA GLU A 86 16.87 -10.82 -12.57
C GLU A 86 16.68 -9.32 -12.85
N SER A 87 15.43 -8.82 -12.90
CA SER A 87 15.17 -7.38 -13.09
C SER A 87 15.74 -6.51 -11.97
N PHE A 88 15.94 -7.07 -10.78
CA PHE A 88 16.54 -6.39 -9.63
C PHE A 88 18.00 -6.76 -9.39
N GLY A 89 18.69 -7.33 -10.38
CA GLY A 89 20.13 -7.68 -10.32
C GLY A 89 20.42 -9.13 -9.93
N GLY A 90 19.43 -9.93 -9.61
CA GLY A 90 19.53 -11.38 -9.42
C GLY A 90 20.05 -11.88 -8.08
N GLU A 91 20.54 -10.99 -7.19
CA GLU A 91 21.18 -11.34 -5.92
C GLU A 91 20.35 -10.95 -4.68
N VAL A 92 19.12 -10.47 -4.88
CA VAL A 92 18.30 -9.98 -3.76
C VAL A 92 17.84 -11.15 -2.89
N ASN A 93 18.16 -11.09 -1.61
CA ASN A 93 17.73 -12.05 -0.60
C ASN A 93 16.36 -11.67 -0.01
N ILE A 94 16.09 -10.36 0.14
CA ILE A 94 14.86 -9.86 0.73
C ILE A 94 14.48 -8.47 0.22
N PHE A 95 13.20 -8.27 -0.04
CA PHE A 95 12.58 -6.97 -0.23
C PHE A 95 11.83 -6.57 1.04
N ILE A 96 12.23 -5.46 1.64
CA ILE A 96 11.52 -4.87 2.78
C ILE A 96 10.65 -3.74 2.23
N VAL A 97 9.36 -3.98 2.23
CA VAL A 97 8.37 -3.05 1.68
C VAL A 97 7.74 -2.26 2.82
N GLY A 98 7.66 -0.94 2.68
CA GLY A 98 7.09 -0.10 3.74
C GLY A 98 6.75 1.31 3.27
N GLY A 99 6.23 2.11 4.20
CA GLY A 99 5.88 3.52 3.97
C GLY A 99 4.51 3.77 3.34
N ALA A 100 3.84 2.73 2.84
CA ALA A 100 2.45 2.74 2.36
C ALA A 100 1.87 1.33 2.44
N PRO A 101 0.53 1.16 2.44
CA PRO A 101 -0.09 -0.14 2.24
C PRO A 101 0.30 -0.75 0.90
N MET A 102 0.52 -2.06 0.87
CA MET A 102 0.74 -2.80 -0.38
C MET A 102 -0.58 -3.32 -0.91
N ASN A 103 -0.75 -3.24 -2.23
CA ASN A 103 -1.92 -3.78 -2.88
C ASN A 103 -2.04 -5.29 -2.64
N MET A 104 -3.19 -5.75 -2.14
CA MET A 104 -3.41 -7.13 -1.70
C MET A 104 -3.28 -8.15 -2.83
N GLU A 105 -3.69 -7.82 -4.06
CA GLU A 105 -3.56 -8.71 -5.21
C GLU A 105 -2.09 -8.92 -5.58
N THR A 106 -1.33 -7.83 -5.62
CA THR A 106 0.12 -7.87 -5.87
C THR A 106 0.84 -8.67 -4.79
N GLU A 107 0.51 -8.44 -3.52
CA GLU A 107 1.07 -9.18 -2.39
C GLU A 107 0.78 -10.68 -2.52
N ALA A 108 -0.48 -11.05 -2.70
CA ALA A 108 -0.91 -12.43 -2.86
C ALA A 108 -0.19 -13.12 -4.04
N PHE A 109 -0.02 -12.40 -5.15
CA PHE A 109 0.74 -12.90 -6.29
C PHE A 109 2.21 -13.15 -5.91
N LEU A 110 2.90 -12.17 -5.33
CA LEU A 110 4.31 -12.27 -4.94
C LEU A 110 4.55 -13.42 -3.96
N MET A 111 3.68 -13.56 -2.97
CA MET A 111 3.71 -14.72 -2.06
C MET A 111 3.49 -16.05 -2.80
N SER A 112 2.58 -16.08 -3.76
CA SER A 112 2.27 -17.28 -4.54
C SER A 112 3.45 -17.80 -5.36
N ILE A 113 4.35 -16.92 -5.80
CA ILE A 113 5.59 -17.25 -6.50
C ILE A 113 6.78 -17.39 -5.54
N LYS A 114 6.56 -17.28 -4.22
CA LYS A 114 7.58 -17.27 -3.17
C LYS A 114 8.64 -16.19 -3.43
N PHE A 115 8.20 -15.01 -3.87
CA PHE A 115 9.09 -13.85 -3.99
C PHE A 115 9.51 -13.39 -2.60
N PRO A 116 10.79 -13.07 -2.34
CA PRO A 116 11.29 -12.80 -1.00
C PRO A 116 10.88 -11.39 -0.53
N ILE A 117 9.62 -11.23 -0.14
CA ILE A 117 9.08 -9.97 0.38
C ILE A 117 8.72 -10.08 1.85
N THR A 118 8.85 -8.96 2.53
CA THR A 118 8.20 -8.70 3.81
C THR A 118 7.72 -7.27 3.86
N ILE A 119 6.69 -7.02 4.65
CA ILE A 119 6.17 -5.68 4.88
C ILE A 119 6.53 -5.27 6.30
N GLY A 120 7.15 -4.10 6.43
CA GLY A 120 7.43 -3.46 7.72
C GLY A 120 6.54 -2.24 7.92
N TYR A 121 6.14 -2.01 9.17
CA TYR A 121 5.40 -0.82 9.55
C TYR A 121 6.23 0.05 10.48
N GLY A 122 6.10 1.35 10.29
CA GLY A 122 6.74 2.31 11.14
C GLY A 122 6.50 3.75 10.71
N MET A 123 7.01 4.67 11.51
CA MET A 123 6.87 6.10 11.32
C MET A 123 8.10 6.84 11.82
N THR A 124 8.31 8.05 11.33
CA THR A 124 9.48 8.87 11.70
C THR A 124 9.58 9.09 13.20
N GLU A 125 8.44 9.22 13.86
CA GLU A 125 8.30 9.40 15.30
C GLU A 125 8.75 8.19 16.12
N CYS A 126 9.04 7.05 15.47
CA CYS A 126 9.51 5.79 16.08
C CYS A 126 10.84 5.30 15.53
N ALA A 127 11.67 6.12 14.94
CA ALA A 127 13.07 5.94 14.53
C ALA A 127 13.42 4.74 13.59
N PRO A 128 12.73 4.42 12.53
CA PRO A 128 11.33 4.50 12.19
C PRO A 128 10.52 3.23 12.47
N LEU A 129 11.17 2.06 12.75
CA LEU A 129 10.54 0.74 12.64
C LEU A 129 9.80 0.33 13.91
N ILE A 130 8.53 -0.06 13.76
CA ILE A 130 7.66 -0.57 14.83
C ILE A 130 7.48 -2.09 14.71
N SER A 131 7.18 -2.57 13.49
CA SER A 131 6.98 -4.00 13.26
C SER A 131 7.69 -4.50 12.02
N PHE A 132 8.11 -5.75 12.09
CA PHE A 132 8.82 -6.45 11.02
C PHE A 132 8.80 -7.96 11.29
N THR A 133 8.78 -8.75 10.23
CA THR A 133 8.94 -10.22 10.31
C THR A 133 9.76 -10.68 9.10
N PRO A 134 10.69 -11.62 9.24
CA PRO A 134 11.39 -12.22 8.10
C PRO A 134 10.41 -12.80 7.07
N ASP A 135 10.80 -12.83 5.80
CA ASP A 135 9.94 -13.24 4.68
C ASP A 135 9.40 -14.67 4.80
N ASN A 136 10.16 -15.56 5.43
CA ASN A 136 9.74 -16.95 5.67
C ASN A 136 8.66 -17.12 6.76
N GLU A 137 8.44 -16.09 7.60
CA GLU A 137 7.42 -16.05 8.64
C GLU A 137 6.33 -14.99 8.36
N PHE A 138 6.43 -14.31 7.23
CA PHE A 138 5.52 -13.24 6.86
C PHE A 138 4.09 -13.79 6.61
N LYS A 139 3.11 -13.15 7.24
CA LYS A 139 1.68 -13.47 7.08
C LYS A 139 1.04 -12.49 6.10
N ALA A 140 0.24 -13.01 5.16
CA ALA A 140 -0.46 -12.20 4.18
C ALA A 140 -1.35 -11.12 4.83
N GLY A 141 -1.32 -9.91 4.26
CA GLY A 141 -2.08 -8.75 4.75
C GLY A 141 -1.54 -8.15 6.04
N SER A 142 -0.45 -8.68 6.62
CA SER A 142 0.15 -8.13 7.83
C SER A 142 1.26 -7.14 7.52
N CYS A 143 1.69 -6.41 8.52
CA CYS A 143 2.93 -5.63 8.49
C CYS A 143 3.98 -6.15 9.51
N GLY A 144 3.92 -7.47 9.78
CA GLY A 144 4.85 -8.16 10.67
C GLY A 144 4.50 -8.02 12.14
N ARG A 145 5.33 -8.65 12.98
CA ARG A 145 5.23 -8.59 14.45
C ARG A 145 5.96 -7.36 14.96
N PHE A 146 5.45 -6.75 16.02
CA PHE A 146 6.17 -5.66 16.66
C PHE A 146 7.45 -6.15 17.35
N LEU A 147 8.45 -5.27 17.44
CA LEU A 147 9.79 -5.57 17.93
C LEU A 147 9.81 -5.61 19.47
N SER A 148 9.21 -6.63 20.07
CA SER A 148 8.91 -6.74 21.51
C SER A 148 10.13 -6.65 22.44
N GLU A 149 11.34 -6.84 21.93
CA GLU A 149 12.58 -6.68 22.72
C GLU A 149 12.93 -5.22 23.02
N PHE A 150 12.42 -4.29 22.18
CA PHE A 150 12.80 -2.87 22.22
C PHE A 150 11.64 -1.94 22.52
N ILE A 151 10.41 -2.39 22.24
CA ILE A 151 9.21 -1.55 22.27
C ILE A 151 8.02 -2.29 22.88
N GLN A 152 7.07 -1.50 23.37
CA GLN A 152 5.74 -1.96 23.75
C GLN A 152 4.75 -1.42 22.73
N VAL A 153 3.87 -2.30 22.27
CA VAL A 153 2.77 -1.93 21.35
C VAL A 153 1.47 -2.45 21.95
N LYS A 154 0.44 -1.64 21.90
CA LYS A 154 -0.93 -2.05 22.23
C LYS A 154 -1.90 -1.46 21.22
N ILE A 155 -3.00 -2.14 21.03
CA ILE A 155 -4.15 -1.63 20.28
C ILE A 155 -5.15 -1.09 21.30
N ASP A 156 -5.60 0.14 21.11
CA ASP A 156 -6.65 0.75 21.94
C ASP A 156 -8.02 0.19 21.53
N SER A 157 -8.27 -1.02 21.99
CA SER A 157 -9.46 -1.80 21.66
C SER A 157 -9.79 -2.76 22.82
N PRO A 158 -11.08 -3.03 23.08
CA PRO A 158 -11.51 -4.04 24.05
C PRO A 158 -11.17 -5.47 23.60
N ASP A 159 -10.98 -5.70 22.31
CA ASP A 159 -10.63 -6.98 21.71
C ASP A 159 -9.69 -6.74 20.51
N PRO A 160 -8.37 -6.60 20.76
CA PRO A 160 -7.39 -6.25 19.72
C PRO A 160 -7.33 -7.22 18.54
N GLU A 161 -7.75 -8.46 18.70
CA GLU A 161 -7.73 -9.48 17.66
C GLU A 161 -8.88 -9.27 16.66
N HIS A 162 -10.07 -8.86 17.13
CA HIS A 162 -11.27 -8.82 16.32
C HIS A 162 -11.83 -7.40 16.10
N VAL A 163 -11.52 -6.48 17.00
CA VAL A 163 -11.99 -5.10 16.95
C VAL A 163 -10.82 -4.16 16.75
N ALA A 164 -10.78 -3.50 15.61
CA ALA A 164 -9.71 -2.58 15.27
C ALA A 164 -9.70 -1.36 16.23
N GLY A 165 -8.51 -0.94 16.62
CA GLY A 165 -8.27 0.22 17.46
C GLY A 165 -6.99 0.94 17.08
N GLU A 166 -6.72 2.09 17.69
CA GLU A 166 -5.50 2.84 17.43
C GLU A 166 -4.27 2.09 17.95
N ILE A 167 -3.20 2.09 17.15
CA ILE A 167 -1.88 1.59 17.55
C ILE A 167 -1.24 2.61 18.48
N LEU A 168 -0.91 2.17 19.69
CA LEU A 168 -0.16 2.94 20.67
C LEU A 168 1.21 2.31 20.87
N VAL A 169 2.26 3.14 20.85
CA VAL A 169 3.65 2.69 20.92
C VAL A 169 4.37 3.38 22.07
N HIS A 170 5.14 2.62 22.84
CA HIS A 170 5.98 3.13 23.92
C HIS A 170 7.36 2.47 23.86
N GLY A 171 8.43 3.23 24.07
CA GLY A 171 9.81 2.74 24.10
C GLY A 171 10.83 3.83 23.88
N GLU A 172 12.11 3.48 24.01
CA GLU A 172 13.22 4.44 23.89
C GLU A 172 13.39 5.00 22.45
N HIS A 173 12.84 4.34 21.45
CA HIS A 173 12.86 4.78 20.06
C HIS A 173 11.76 5.80 19.72
N VAL A 174 10.81 6.03 20.63
CA VAL A 174 9.78 7.06 20.47
C VAL A 174 10.40 8.44 20.60
N MET A 175 10.04 9.36 19.71
CA MET A 175 10.50 10.73 19.71
C MET A 175 10.25 11.42 21.06
N MET A 176 11.09 12.39 21.43
CA MET A 176 10.85 13.28 22.58
C MET A 176 9.76 14.32 22.30
N GLY A 177 9.44 14.57 21.04
CA GLY A 177 8.44 15.53 20.60
C GLY A 177 8.82 16.24 19.31
N TYR A 178 7.90 17.03 18.80
CA TYR A 178 8.13 17.87 17.62
C TYR A 178 8.92 19.14 18.00
N TYR A 179 9.97 19.43 17.22
CA TYR A 179 10.85 20.56 17.52
C TYR A 179 10.09 21.89 17.56
N LYS A 180 10.17 22.60 18.71
CA LYS A 180 9.47 23.86 18.98
C LYS A 180 7.96 23.83 18.74
N ASN A 181 7.33 22.68 18.89
CA ASN A 181 5.90 22.52 18.71
C ASN A 181 5.30 21.61 19.79
N GLU A 182 5.22 22.14 21.00
CA GLU A 182 4.65 21.41 22.15
C GLU A 182 3.17 21.09 21.96
N GLU A 183 2.42 21.96 21.29
CA GLU A 183 0.99 21.77 21.06
C GLU A 183 0.73 20.50 20.25
N GLU A 184 1.43 20.33 19.12
CA GLU A 184 1.30 19.11 18.30
C GLU A 184 1.90 17.88 19.01
N THR A 185 2.95 18.08 19.82
CA THR A 185 3.52 16.99 20.62
C THR A 185 2.50 16.41 21.59
N ARG A 186 1.80 17.28 22.34
CA ARG A 186 0.77 16.84 23.32
C ARG A 186 -0.44 16.17 22.68
N LYS A 187 -0.69 16.37 21.38
CA LYS A 187 -1.78 15.70 20.66
C LYS A 187 -1.47 14.23 20.37
N VAL A 188 -0.19 13.87 20.32
CA VAL A 188 0.24 12.53 19.88
C VAL A 188 1.03 11.78 20.93
N LEU A 189 1.60 12.46 21.93
CA LEU A 189 2.36 11.85 23.00
C LEU A 189 1.67 12.12 24.35
N ASP A 190 1.20 11.06 25.00
CA ASP A 190 0.51 11.17 26.29
C ASP A 190 1.49 11.35 27.47
N GLU A 191 0.94 11.68 28.65
CA GLU A 191 1.73 11.90 29.88
C GLU A 191 2.49 10.64 30.36
N LYS A 192 2.13 9.45 29.88
CA LYS A 192 2.77 8.18 30.20
C LYS A 192 3.82 7.77 29.18
N GLY A 193 4.05 8.60 28.15
CA GLY A 193 5.01 8.35 27.09
C GLY A 193 4.50 7.42 25.97
N TRP A 194 3.20 7.18 25.88
CA TRP A 194 2.61 6.47 24.76
C TRP A 194 2.42 7.41 23.56
N LEU A 195 2.93 7.00 22.42
CA LEU A 195 2.69 7.67 21.16
C LEU A 195 1.41 7.14 20.51
N HIS A 196 0.48 8.03 20.26
CA HIS A 196 -0.72 7.82 19.45
C HIS A 196 -0.36 7.93 17.98
N THR A 197 -0.32 6.81 17.25
CA THR A 197 0.16 6.80 15.87
C THR A 197 -0.84 7.37 14.88
N GLY A 198 -2.11 7.39 15.22
CA GLY A 198 -3.22 7.71 14.32
C GLY A 198 -3.50 6.60 13.30
N ASP A 199 -2.80 5.48 13.35
CA ASP A 199 -3.05 4.32 12.52
C ASP A 199 -3.92 3.31 13.27
N ILE A 200 -4.92 2.75 12.60
CA ILE A 200 -5.89 1.79 13.15
C ILE A 200 -5.51 0.39 12.69
N ALA A 201 -5.48 -0.56 13.62
CA ALA A 201 -5.09 -1.95 13.34
C ALA A 201 -5.82 -2.96 14.22
N THR A 202 -5.74 -4.23 13.81
CA THR A 202 -5.92 -5.39 14.66
C THR A 202 -4.57 -6.05 14.94
N MET A 203 -4.48 -6.87 15.97
CA MET A 203 -3.24 -7.54 16.36
C MET A 203 -3.51 -8.98 16.82
N ASP A 204 -2.85 -9.93 16.18
CA ASP A 204 -2.88 -11.34 16.59
C ASP A 204 -2.23 -11.52 17.99
N PRO A 205 -2.53 -12.63 18.70
CA PRO A 205 -1.90 -12.94 19.99
C PRO A 205 -0.37 -13.05 19.96
N ASP A 206 0.22 -13.31 18.80
CA ASP A 206 1.68 -13.37 18.62
C ASP A 206 2.31 -11.99 18.32
N GLY A 207 1.53 -10.92 18.37
CA GLY A 207 1.98 -9.55 18.09
C GLY A 207 2.04 -9.16 16.62
N THR A 208 1.49 -9.96 15.71
CA THR A 208 1.38 -9.62 14.29
C THR A 208 0.33 -8.52 14.09
N LEU A 209 0.70 -7.44 13.41
CA LEU A 209 -0.15 -6.27 13.16
C LEU A 209 -0.79 -6.32 11.78
N TYR A 210 -2.06 -5.93 11.70
CA TYR A 210 -2.83 -5.77 10.45
C TYR A 210 -3.44 -4.37 10.42
N ILE A 211 -2.84 -3.47 9.62
CA ILE A 211 -3.32 -2.10 9.49
C ILE A 211 -4.61 -2.08 8.67
N ARG A 212 -5.62 -1.33 9.16
CA ARG A 212 -6.92 -1.15 8.52
C ARG A 212 -7.04 0.20 7.83
N GLY A 213 -6.44 1.23 8.42
CA GLY A 213 -6.51 2.61 7.90
C GLY A 213 -6.01 3.61 8.92
N ARG A 214 -6.44 4.86 8.75
CA ARG A 214 -6.09 5.94 9.67
C ARG A 214 -7.30 6.47 10.42
N SER A 215 -7.14 6.85 11.67
CA SER A 215 -8.22 7.43 12.48
C SER A 215 -8.81 8.69 11.83
N LYS A 216 -7.98 9.52 11.20
CA LYS A 216 -8.39 10.77 10.53
C LYS A 216 -9.13 10.56 9.22
N THR A 217 -9.01 9.40 8.58
CA THR A 217 -9.68 9.08 7.30
C THR A 217 -10.85 8.13 7.48
N MET A 218 -10.96 7.50 8.64
CA MET A 218 -12.06 6.62 9.00
C MET A 218 -13.40 7.36 8.93
N ILE A 219 -14.36 6.75 8.28
CA ILE A 219 -15.73 7.26 8.14
C ILE A 219 -16.63 6.50 9.12
N LEU A 220 -17.30 7.24 10.00
CA LEU A 220 -18.26 6.66 10.91
C LEU A 220 -19.65 6.69 10.28
N THR A 221 -20.25 5.52 10.06
CA THR A 221 -21.62 5.44 9.55
C THR A 221 -22.64 5.90 10.58
N GLY A 222 -23.82 6.30 10.12
CA GLY A 222 -24.95 6.63 11.00
C GLY A 222 -25.43 5.46 11.90
N SER A 223 -25.03 4.22 11.58
CA SER A 223 -25.26 3.00 12.38
C SER A 223 -24.12 2.68 13.36
N GLY A 224 -23.09 3.54 13.44
CA GLY A 224 -21.97 3.38 14.37
C GLY A 224 -20.86 2.42 13.90
N GLN A 225 -20.85 2.06 12.63
CA GLN A 225 -19.81 1.21 12.06
C GLN A 225 -18.68 2.05 11.47
N ASN A 226 -17.44 1.59 11.68
CA ASN A 226 -16.26 2.20 11.12
C ASN A 226 -16.05 1.68 9.69
N ILE A 227 -15.85 2.59 8.75
CA ILE A 227 -15.43 2.30 7.37
C ILE A 227 -14.03 2.82 7.19
N TYR A 228 -13.19 1.99 6.60
CA TYR A 228 -11.82 2.33 6.24
C TYR A 228 -11.74 2.53 4.72
N PRO A 229 -11.74 3.79 4.24
CA PRO A 229 -11.76 4.08 2.79
C PRO A 229 -10.64 3.40 2.02
N GLU A 230 -9.48 3.25 2.64
CA GLU A 230 -8.31 2.63 2.05
C GLU A 230 -8.54 1.15 1.67
N GLU A 231 -9.35 0.41 2.43
CA GLU A 231 -9.71 -0.98 2.11
C GLU A 231 -10.63 -1.08 0.87
N ILE A 232 -11.50 -0.09 0.70
CA ILE A 232 -12.38 0.01 -0.48
C ILE A 232 -11.57 0.43 -1.70
N GLU A 233 -10.69 1.42 -1.52
CA GLU A 233 -9.78 1.92 -2.56
C GLU A 233 -8.84 0.84 -3.07
N ASP A 234 -8.31 -0.02 -2.20
CA ASP A 234 -7.47 -1.14 -2.62
C ASP A 234 -8.22 -2.08 -3.57
N LYS A 235 -9.47 -2.43 -3.25
CA LYS A 235 -10.32 -3.24 -4.13
C LYS A 235 -10.63 -2.54 -5.45
N LEU A 236 -10.96 -1.25 -5.39
CA LEU A 236 -11.30 -0.45 -6.56
C LEU A 236 -10.09 -0.25 -7.48
N ASN A 237 -8.91 -0.04 -6.91
CA ASN A 237 -7.65 0.12 -7.65
C ASN A 237 -7.23 -1.16 -8.42
N ASN A 238 -7.80 -2.32 -8.09
CA ASN A 238 -7.60 -3.57 -8.85
C ASN A 238 -8.57 -3.76 -10.01
N MET A 239 -9.52 -2.85 -10.19
CA MET A 239 -10.52 -2.98 -11.24
C MET A 239 -10.02 -2.44 -12.58
N TYR A 240 -10.66 -2.90 -13.63
CA TYR A 240 -10.32 -2.55 -15.00
C TYR A 240 -10.36 -1.03 -15.24
N MET A 241 -9.33 -0.50 -15.87
CA MET A 241 -9.14 0.92 -16.17
C MET A 241 -9.07 1.85 -14.93
N VAL A 242 -8.76 1.34 -13.76
CA VAL A 242 -8.55 2.16 -12.56
C VAL A 242 -7.05 2.31 -12.30
N GLN A 243 -6.55 3.54 -12.34
CA GLN A 243 -5.17 3.87 -11.98
C GLN A 243 -5.04 4.14 -10.48
N GLU A 244 -5.94 4.97 -9.95
CA GLU A 244 -6.02 5.31 -8.53
C GLU A 244 -7.41 5.80 -8.17
N SER A 245 -7.79 5.64 -6.91
CA SER A 245 -9.10 6.03 -6.42
C SER A 245 -9.03 6.72 -5.07
N LEU A 246 -10.09 7.45 -4.74
CA LEU A 246 -10.29 8.14 -3.48
C LEU A 246 -11.76 8.01 -3.05
N VAL A 247 -11.98 7.32 -1.92
CA VAL A 247 -13.33 7.15 -1.36
C VAL A 247 -13.60 8.21 -0.31
N LEU A 248 -14.74 8.86 -0.43
CA LEU A 248 -15.18 9.98 0.41
C LEU A 248 -16.62 9.74 0.85
N GLU A 249 -16.99 10.36 1.96
CA GLU A 249 -18.41 10.48 2.34
C GLU A 249 -19.01 11.75 1.72
N HIS A 250 -20.16 11.61 1.09
CA HIS A 250 -20.95 12.73 0.59
C HIS A 250 -22.44 12.51 0.92
N ASN A 251 -23.05 13.44 1.67
CA ASN A 251 -24.45 13.37 2.07
C ASN A 251 -24.86 12.03 2.72
N GLY A 252 -24.00 11.50 3.60
CA GLY A 252 -24.23 10.24 4.31
C GLY A 252 -24.05 8.98 3.44
N ARG A 253 -23.44 9.10 2.25
CA ARG A 253 -23.16 7.98 1.35
C ARG A 253 -21.70 7.99 0.94
N LEU A 254 -21.15 6.79 0.72
CA LEU A 254 -19.81 6.67 0.15
C LEU A 254 -19.84 6.94 -1.35
N THR A 255 -18.92 7.75 -1.80
CA THR A 255 -18.67 8.04 -3.21
C THR A 255 -17.19 7.91 -3.51
N ALA A 256 -16.84 7.51 -4.73
CA ALA A 256 -15.46 7.37 -5.16
C ALA A 256 -15.14 8.35 -6.29
N LEU A 257 -14.00 9.04 -6.18
CA LEU A 257 -13.33 9.68 -7.29
C LEU A 257 -12.34 8.67 -7.87
N VAL A 258 -12.33 8.49 -9.17
CA VAL A 258 -11.42 7.55 -9.84
C VAL A 258 -10.66 8.26 -10.95
N VAL A 259 -9.35 8.14 -10.91
CA VAL A 259 -8.48 8.48 -12.04
C VAL A 259 -8.34 7.22 -12.89
N PRO A 260 -8.86 7.24 -14.13
CA PRO A 260 -8.67 6.12 -15.05
C PRO A 260 -7.21 5.93 -15.47
N ASP A 261 -6.85 4.72 -15.85
CA ASP A 261 -5.57 4.46 -16.53
C ASP A 261 -5.67 4.95 -17.99
N PHE A 262 -5.42 6.26 -18.17
CA PHE A 262 -5.50 6.89 -19.49
C PHE A 262 -4.45 6.33 -20.47
N GLU A 263 -3.29 5.87 -19.98
CA GLU A 263 -2.26 5.23 -20.82
C GLU A 263 -2.79 3.91 -21.39
N GLN A 264 -3.43 3.10 -20.54
CA GLN A 264 -4.03 1.84 -20.94
C GLN A 264 -5.26 2.05 -21.86
N ALA A 265 -6.09 3.05 -21.56
CA ALA A 265 -7.25 3.39 -22.40
C ALA A 265 -6.82 3.76 -23.82
N GLU A 266 -5.77 4.56 -23.98
CA GLU A 266 -5.20 4.93 -25.29
C GLU A 266 -4.68 3.68 -26.04
N LEU A 267 -3.96 2.79 -25.35
CA LEU A 267 -3.45 1.55 -25.93
C LEU A 267 -4.55 0.59 -26.41
N GLU A 268 -5.69 0.59 -25.72
CA GLU A 268 -6.84 -0.27 -26.05
C GLU A 268 -7.84 0.41 -27.00
N GLY A 269 -7.61 1.68 -27.34
CA GLY A 269 -8.49 2.45 -28.24
C GLY A 269 -9.83 2.80 -27.60
N ILE A 270 -9.85 2.98 -26.28
CA ILE A 270 -11.05 3.35 -25.50
C ILE A 270 -11.17 4.87 -25.47
N ASP A 271 -12.30 5.39 -25.93
CA ASP A 271 -12.59 6.81 -25.89
C ASP A 271 -12.95 7.28 -24.46
N LYS A 272 -12.65 8.56 -24.17
CA LYS A 272 -12.92 9.14 -22.84
C LYS A 272 -14.40 9.10 -22.46
N GLU A 273 -15.28 9.14 -23.45
CA GLU A 273 -16.74 9.04 -23.29
C GLU A 273 -17.19 7.66 -22.83
N GLU A 274 -16.38 6.61 -23.02
CA GLU A 274 -16.67 5.24 -22.58
C GLU A 274 -16.27 5.00 -21.13
N LEU A 275 -15.31 5.76 -20.60
CA LEU A 275 -14.78 5.58 -19.26
C LEU A 275 -15.85 5.63 -18.14
N PRO A 276 -16.84 6.54 -18.17
CA PRO A 276 -17.91 6.54 -17.18
C PRO A 276 -18.72 5.23 -17.17
N ARG A 277 -18.99 4.64 -18.34
CA ARG A 277 -19.69 3.36 -18.44
C ARG A 277 -18.87 2.20 -17.86
N ILE A 278 -17.56 2.23 -18.07
CA ILE A 278 -16.65 1.25 -17.46
C ILE A 278 -16.70 1.39 -15.94
N MET A 279 -16.68 2.62 -15.41
CA MET A 279 -16.76 2.88 -13.97
C MET A 279 -18.11 2.47 -13.36
N GLU A 280 -19.21 2.58 -14.09
CA GLU A 280 -20.51 2.03 -13.64
C GLU A 280 -20.49 0.50 -13.50
N ASN A 281 -19.78 -0.19 -14.40
CA ASN A 281 -19.59 -1.64 -14.26
C ASN A 281 -18.69 -1.97 -13.08
N ASN A 282 -17.58 -1.23 -12.90
CA ASN A 282 -16.70 -1.38 -11.76
C ASN A 282 -17.45 -1.16 -10.45
N LEU A 283 -18.34 -0.16 -10.37
CA LEU A 283 -19.17 0.08 -9.19
C LEU A 283 -20.03 -1.14 -8.83
N LYS A 284 -20.66 -1.78 -9.82
CA LYS A 284 -21.46 -2.98 -9.60
C LYS A 284 -20.64 -4.15 -9.08
N GLU A 285 -19.46 -4.36 -9.66
CA GLU A 285 -18.57 -5.44 -9.24
C GLU A 285 -17.95 -5.14 -7.86
N LEU A 286 -17.52 -3.90 -7.60
CA LEU A 286 -17.03 -3.47 -6.30
C LEU A 286 -18.03 -3.76 -5.19
N ASN A 287 -19.28 -3.34 -5.39
CA ASN A 287 -20.33 -3.50 -4.38
C ASN A 287 -20.68 -4.96 -4.06
N LYS A 288 -20.36 -5.91 -4.95
CA LYS A 288 -20.48 -7.35 -4.65
C LYS A 288 -19.39 -7.83 -3.67
N LEU A 289 -18.27 -7.12 -3.59
CA LEU A 289 -17.11 -7.45 -2.74
C LEU A 289 -17.17 -6.74 -1.38
N LEU A 290 -18.10 -5.80 -1.21
CA LEU A 290 -18.22 -4.97 -0.03
C LEU A 290 -19.37 -5.42 0.87
N ALA A 291 -19.22 -5.21 2.18
CA ALA A 291 -20.33 -5.35 3.11
C ALA A 291 -21.42 -4.34 2.81
N SER A 292 -22.64 -4.61 3.24
CA SER A 292 -23.80 -3.75 2.93
C SER A 292 -23.66 -2.31 3.40
N TYR A 293 -22.94 -2.08 4.49
CA TYR A 293 -22.67 -0.76 5.05
C TYR A 293 -21.48 -0.03 4.40
N GLU A 294 -20.66 -0.73 3.60
CA GLU A 294 -19.50 -0.19 2.88
C GLU A 294 -19.81 0.14 1.42
N GLN A 295 -21.04 -0.11 0.97
CA GLN A 295 -21.36 0.05 -0.44
C GLN A 295 -21.20 1.49 -0.92
N VAL A 296 -20.52 1.63 -2.04
CA VAL A 296 -20.28 2.90 -2.74
C VAL A 296 -21.51 3.24 -3.58
N ALA A 297 -22.00 4.46 -3.46
CA ALA A 297 -23.19 4.93 -4.17
C ALA A 297 -22.90 5.33 -5.61
N SER A 298 -21.73 5.91 -5.87
CA SER A 298 -21.33 6.38 -7.20
C SER A 298 -19.81 6.41 -7.36
N ILE A 299 -19.38 6.26 -8.61
CA ILE A 299 -18.00 6.53 -9.03
C ILE A 299 -18.02 7.72 -9.99
N THR A 300 -17.19 8.71 -9.73
CA THR A 300 -16.98 9.87 -10.60
C THR A 300 -15.57 9.82 -11.20
N VAL A 301 -15.48 9.93 -12.52
CA VAL A 301 -14.20 10.00 -13.23
C VAL A 301 -13.53 11.33 -12.91
N TYR A 302 -12.31 11.27 -12.37
CA TYR A 302 -11.49 12.44 -12.11
C TYR A 302 -10.46 12.61 -13.25
N PRO A 303 -10.33 13.81 -13.82
CA PRO A 303 -9.67 13.97 -15.12
C PRO A 303 -8.14 13.99 -15.07
N THR A 304 -7.54 14.13 -13.88
CA THR A 304 -6.11 14.27 -13.68
C THR A 304 -5.64 13.42 -12.51
N GLU A 305 -4.33 13.13 -12.43
CA GLU A 305 -3.77 12.49 -11.23
C GLU A 305 -4.06 13.30 -9.97
N PHE A 306 -4.28 12.58 -8.84
CA PHE A 306 -4.42 13.22 -7.55
C PHE A 306 -3.10 13.85 -7.10
N GLU A 307 -3.18 14.99 -6.41
CA GLU A 307 -2.02 15.55 -5.74
C GLU A 307 -1.52 14.64 -4.63
N LYS A 308 -0.20 14.43 -4.60
CA LYS A 308 0.45 13.50 -3.67
C LYS A 308 1.47 14.19 -2.78
N THR A 309 1.65 13.61 -1.61
CA THR A 309 2.78 13.94 -0.74
C THR A 309 4.09 13.45 -1.36
N PRO A 310 5.28 13.86 -0.84
CA PRO A 310 6.56 13.28 -1.24
C PRO A 310 6.61 11.74 -1.11
N LYS A 311 5.87 11.17 -0.16
CA LYS A 311 5.70 9.71 0.01
C LYS A 311 4.72 9.06 -0.96
N ARG A 312 4.22 9.80 -1.97
CA ARG A 312 3.24 9.36 -2.96
C ARG A 312 1.85 9.02 -2.42
N SER A 313 1.52 9.36 -1.18
CA SER A 313 0.15 9.26 -0.64
C SER A 313 -0.71 10.41 -1.14
N ILE A 314 -1.97 10.14 -1.50
CA ILE A 314 -2.91 11.17 -1.95
C ILE A 314 -3.17 12.18 -0.82
N LYS A 315 -3.11 13.48 -1.15
CA LYS A 315 -3.47 14.57 -0.23
C LYS A 315 -4.99 14.68 -0.11
N ARG A 316 -5.62 13.73 0.60
CA ARG A 316 -7.08 13.61 0.72
C ARG A 316 -7.79 14.92 1.07
N TYR A 317 -7.16 15.77 1.91
CA TYR A 317 -7.74 17.04 2.36
C TYR A 317 -7.98 18.06 1.25
N LEU A 318 -7.40 17.87 0.07
CA LEU A 318 -7.65 18.70 -1.11
C LEU A 318 -8.93 18.31 -1.86
N TYR A 319 -9.45 17.11 -1.59
CA TYR A 319 -10.60 16.54 -2.29
C TYR A 319 -11.77 16.49 -1.32
N ASN A 320 -12.68 17.43 -1.48
CA ASN A 320 -13.91 17.50 -0.72
C ASN A 320 -15.12 17.27 -1.64
N THR A 321 -16.27 17.15 -1.04
CA THR A 321 -17.54 16.85 -1.70
C THR A 321 -18.00 17.91 -2.71
N ALA A 322 -17.46 19.14 -2.66
CA ALA A 322 -17.77 20.18 -3.64
C ALA A 322 -17.28 19.85 -5.07
N LEU A 323 -16.36 18.87 -5.21
CA LEU A 323 -15.92 18.37 -6.51
C LEU A 323 -16.90 17.36 -7.12
N LEU A 324 -17.83 16.84 -6.34
CA LEU A 324 -18.86 15.88 -6.79
C LEU A 324 -20.14 16.57 -7.31
N GLU A 325 -20.24 17.89 -7.10
CA GLU A 325 -21.41 18.71 -7.51
C GLU A 325 -21.22 19.39 -8.89
N LYS A 326 -20.10 19.14 -9.56
CA LYS A 326 -19.78 19.63 -10.91
C LYS A 326 -19.90 18.52 -11.95
#